data_e451ff23c4a203556d8c6c80d38eea55
#
_entry.id   e451ff23c4a203556d8c6c80d38eea55
#
_cell.length_a   1.000
_cell.length_b   1.000
_cell.length_c   1.000
_cell.angle_alpha   90.00
_cell.angle_beta   90.00
_cell.angle_gamma   90.00
#
_symmetry.space_group_name_H-M   'P 1'
#
loop_
_entity.id
_entity.type
_entity.pdbx_description
1 polymer ?
#
loop_
_entity_poly.entity_id
_entity_poly.type
_entity_poly.pdbx_seq_one_letter_code
_entity_poly.pdbx_strand_id
1 'polypeptide(L)'
;MPNGQEPKEIKINFPPHVQGGVYSNNMFITHTKEEFILDFLMVAPPTGSVNARVIVSPGHMKRILTALQDNISKYEKTFGVIQIAEEPKGKILS
;
A
#
# COMPACT_ATOMS: atom_id res chain seq x y z
N MET A 1 36.66 -3.45 -9.10
CA MET A 1 35.95 -3.62 -9.70
C MET A 1 34.96 -3.18 -9.85
N PRO A 2 34.87 -2.85 -9.91
CA PRO A 2 33.81 -2.56 -10.05
C PRO A 2 33.00 -3.11 -10.76
N ASN A 3 33.05 -3.40 -11.25
CA ASN A 3 32.33 -3.86 -12.09
C ASN A 3 30.94 -3.94 -11.80
N GLY A 4 30.07 -3.80 -12.37
CA GLY A 4 28.70 -4.00 -12.10
C GLY A 4 28.18 -3.29 -10.87
N GLN A 5 28.98 -2.42 -10.32
CA GLN A 5 28.61 -1.70 -9.10
C GLN A 5 28.02 -0.32 -9.37
N GLU A 6 28.20 0.19 -10.57
CA GLU A 6 27.57 1.46 -10.91
C GLU A 6 26.06 1.30 -11.05
N PRO A 7 25.26 2.21 -10.47
CA PRO A 7 23.83 2.16 -10.64
C PRO A 7 23.47 2.31 -12.12
N LYS A 8 22.60 1.46 -12.58
CA LYS A 8 22.04 1.60 -13.92
C LYS A 8 20.78 2.42 -13.85
N GLU A 9 20.54 3.22 -14.87
CA GLU A 9 19.29 3.92 -14.99
C GLU A 9 18.15 2.90 -15.17
N ILE A 10 17.08 3.07 -14.39
CA ILE A 10 15.91 2.23 -14.49
C ILE A 10 14.77 3.11 -14.96
N LYS A 11 14.22 2.77 -16.12
CA LYS A 11 13.06 3.48 -16.63
C LYS A 11 11.80 2.82 -16.10
N ILE A 12 10.95 3.63 -15.48
CA ILE A 12 9.70 3.14 -14.91
C ILE A 12 8.57 3.45 -15.89
N ASN A 13 7.94 2.40 -16.38
CA ASN A 13 6.76 2.54 -17.22
C ASN A 13 5.52 2.65 -16.34
N PHE A 14 4.64 3.57 -16.67
CA PHE A 14 3.39 3.77 -15.96
C PHE A 14 2.24 3.41 -16.89
N PRO A 15 1.79 2.14 -16.88
CA PRO A 15 0.72 1.73 -17.79
C PRO A 15 -0.55 2.57 -17.63
N PRO A 16 -1.20 2.95 -18.73
CA PRO A 16 -2.39 3.81 -18.63
C PRO A 16 -3.48 3.29 -17.70
N HIS A 17 -3.67 1.98 -17.63
CA HIS A 17 -4.75 1.42 -16.82
C HIS A 17 -4.51 1.52 -15.31
N VAL A 18 -3.28 1.85 -14.87
CA VAL A 18 -3.01 2.04 -13.44
C VAL A 18 -2.86 3.51 -13.05
N GLN A 19 -2.84 4.42 -14.03
CA GLN A 19 -2.60 5.85 -13.74
C GLN A 19 -3.68 6.46 -12.86
N GLY A 20 -4.92 6.05 -13.03
CA GLY A 20 -6.02 6.58 -12.22
C GLY A 20 -6.05 6.03 -10.81
N GLY A 21 -5.39 4.92 -10.58
CA GLY A 21 -5.41 4.25 -9.30
C GLY A 21 -6.75 3.63 -8.97
N VAL A 22 -6.86 3.12 -7.75
CA VAL A 22 -8.12 2.62 -7.19
C VAL A 22 -8.30 3.25 -5.81
N TYR A 23 -9.53 3.52 -5.45
CA TYR A 23 -9.83 4.06 -4.12
C TYR A 23 -10.02 2.91 -3.13
N SER A 24 -9.48 3.08 -1.94
CA SER A 24 -9.61 2.08 -0.87
C SER A 24 -9.89 2.78 0.45
N ASN A 25 -10.79 2.21 1.23
CA ASN A 25 -11.07 2.72 2.57
C ASN A 25 -10.88 1.64 3.64
N ASN A 26 -10.37 0.47 3.26
CA ASN A 26 -10.05 -0.58 4.20
C ASN A 26 -9.01 -1.50 3.58
N MET A 27 -8.35 -2.30 4.41
CA MET A 27 -7.29 -3.18 3.94
C MET A 27 -7.18 -4.39 4.84
N PHE A 28 -6.97 -5.56 4.24
CA PHE A 28 -6.56 -6.76 4.95
C PHE A 28 -5.09 -7.04 4.66
N ILE A 29 -4.37 -7.42 5.69
CA ILE A 29 -3.00 -7.90 5.52
C ILE A 29 -2.93 -9.31 6.06
N THR A 30 -2.44 -10.22 5.25
CA THR A 30 -2.15 -11.59 5.67
C THR A 30 -0.72 -11.92 5.28
N HIS A 31 -0.19 -12.97 5.86
CA HIS A 31 1.17 -13.38 5.52
C HIS A 31 1.36 -14.87 5.64
N THR A 32 2.34 -15.35 4.90
CA THR A 32 2.95 -16.63 5.09
C THR A 32 4.42 -16.37 5.48
N LYS A 33 5.20 -17.42 5.65
CA LYS A 33 6.63 -17.26 5.89
C LYS A 33 7.32 -16.54 4.73
N GLU A 34 6.80 -16.69 3.52
CA GLU A 34 7.46 -16.24 2.30
C GLU A 34 6.96 -14.88 1.80
N GLU A 35 5.73 -14.49 2.13
CA GLU A 35 5.08 -13.34 1.49
C GLU A 35 4.13 -12.64 2.41
N PHE A 36 3.96 -11.33 2.16
CA PHE A 36 2.85 -10.56 2.70
C PHE A 36 1.87 -10.27 1.58
N ILE A 37 0.59 -10.38 1.89
CA ILE A 37 -0.49 -10.15 0.94
C ILE A 37 -1.31 -8.97 1.45
N LEU A 38 -1.35 -7.90 0.67
CA LEU A 38 -2.10 -6.70 1.00
C LEU A 38 -3.31 -6.63 0.09
N ASP A 39 -4.49 -6.71 0.68
CA ASP A 39 -5.76 -6.61 -0.06
C ASP A 39 -6.41 -5.28 0.28
N PHE A 40 -6.52 -4.41 -0.71
CA PHE A 40 -7.14 -3.11 -0.54
C PHE A 40 -8.60 -3.20 -0.97
N LEU A 41 -9.47 -2.76 -0.07
CA LEU A 41 -10.91 -2.90 -0.26
C LEU A 41 -11.58 -1.54 -0.36
N MET A 42 -12.67 -1.51 -1.08
CA MET A 42 -13.66 -0.44 -0.97
C MET A 42 -14.90 -1.03 -0.32
N VAL A 43 -15.22 -0.54 0.86
CA VAL A 43 -16.36 -1.04 1.63
C VAL A 43 -17.41 0.07 1.70
N ALA A 44 -18.59 -0.24 1.20
CA ALA A 44 -19.77 0.62 1.29
C ALA A 44 -20.93 -0.27 1.71
N PRO A 45 -21.20 -0.38 3.03
CA PRO A 45 -22.21 -1.31 3.52
C PRO A 45 -23.53 -1.16 2.77
N PRO A 46 -24.19 -2.29 2.46
CA PRO A 46 -23.89 -3.66 2.90
C PRO A 46 -22.90 -4.42 2.02
N THR A 47 -22.25 -3.79 1.08
CA THR A 47 -21.34 -4.45 0.15
C THR A 47 -19.89 -3.96 0.33
N GLY A 48 -18.99 -4.72 -0.25
CA GLY A 48 -17.58 -4.36 -0.32
C GLY A 48 -16.88 -5.25 -1.32
N SER A 49 -15.75 -4.80 -1.83
CA SER A 49 -14.96 -5.59 -2.77
C SER A 49 -13.49 -5.31 -2.61
N VAL A 50 -12.68 -6.30 -2.94
CA VAL A 50 -11.23 -6.12 -3.04
C VAL A 50 -10.94 -5.47 -4.39
N ASN A 51 -10.36 -4.27 -4.33
CA ASN A 51 -10.02 -3.51 -5.54
C ASN A 51 -8.61 -3.77 -6.03
N ALA A 52 -7.72 -4.17 -5.14
CA ALA A 52 -6.33 -4.44 -5.51
C ALA A 52 -5.73 -5.42 -4.52
N ARG A 53 -4.91 -6.32 -5.03
CA ARG A 53 -4.11 -7.22 -4.22
C ARG A 53 -2.66 -7.05 -4.63
N VAL A 54 -1.79 -6.82 -3.64
CA VAL A 54 -0.36 -6.70 -3.87
C VAL A 54 0.35 -7.69 -2.97
N ILE A 55 1.25 -8.46 -3.55
CA ILE A 55 2.01 -9.47 -2.82
C ILE A 55 3.47 -9.04 -2.83
N VAL A 56 4.08 -9.02 -1.66
CA VAL A 56 5.46 -8.55 -1.52
C VAL A 56 6.25 -9.50 -0.62
N SER A 57 7.56 -9.47 -0.78
CA SER A 57 8.45 -10.22 0.12
C SER A 57 8.46 -9.59 1.50
N PRO A 58 8.81 -10.36 2.55
CA PRO A 58 8.93 -9.79 3.89
C PRO A 58 9.93 -8.63 3.96
N GLY A 59 11.06 -8.74 3.27
CA GLY A 59 12.05 -7.66 3.26
C GLY A 59 11.52 -6.39 2.63
N HIS A 60 10.79 -6.51 1.53
CA HIS A 60 10.18 -5.35 0.90
C HIS A 60 9.08 -4.76 1.78
N MET A 61 8.35 -5.59 2.51
CA MET A 61 7.33 -5.10 3.43
C MET A 61 7.91 -4.16 4.49
N LYS A 62 9.11 -4.45 4.99
CA LYS A 62 9.79 -3.55 5.92
C LYS A 62 10.08 -2.19 5.27
N ARG A 63 10.48 -2.19 4.01
CA ARG A 63 10.72 -0.93 3.28
C ARG A 63 9.43 -0.16 3.04
N ILE A 64 8.33 -0.86 2.76
CA ILE A 64 7.01 -0.23 2.64
C ILE A 64 6.65 0.49 3.92
N LEU A 65 6.83 -0.16 5.06
CA LEU A 65 6.52 0.44 6.36
C LEU A 65 7.31 1.74 6.55
N THR A 66 8.61 1.72 6.27
CA THR A 66 9.44 2.90 6.42
C THR A 66 8.98 4.03 5.48
N ALA A 67 8.66 3.70 4.24
CA ALA A 67 8.18 4.69 3.28
C ALA A 67 6.86 5.33 3.73
N LEU A 68 5.95 4.52 4.28
CA LEU A 68 4.69 5.03 4.81
C LEU A 68 4.93 5.97 5.98
N GLN A 69 5.78 5.59 6.92
CA GLN A 69 6.10 6.42 8.08
C GLN A 69 6.70 7.76 7.66
N ASP A 70 7.64 7.74 6.70
CA ASP A 70 8.26 8.95 6.19
C ASP A 70 7.24 9.89 5.56
N ASN A 71 6.34 9.37 4.75
CA ASN A 71 5.36 10.20 4.07
C ASN A 71 4.31 10.75 5.02
N ILE A 72 3.87 9.97 5.99
CA ILE A 72 2.97 10.47 7.02
C ILE A 72 3.63 11.61 7.80
N SER A 73 4.89 11.44 8.16
CA SER A 73 5.64 12.48 8.87
C SER A 73 5.73 13.77 8.06
N LYS A 74 6.04 13.66 6.77
CA LYS A 74 6.10 14.83 5.88
C LYS A 74 4.76 15.53 5.76
N TYR A 75 3.70 14.75 5.62
CA TYR A 75 2.35 15.29 5.54
C TYR A 75 2.00 16.06 6.81
N GLU A 76 2.26 15.46 7.97
CA GLU A 76 1.87 16.06 9.23
C GLU A 76 2.67 17.33 9.54
N LYS A 77 3.91 17.43 9.08
CA LYS A 77 4.69 18.66 9.23
C LYS A 77 4.10 19.82 8.43
N THR A 78 3.46 19.53 7.31
CA THR A 78 2.91 20.55 6.43
C THR A 78 1.45 20.89 6.78
N PHE A 79 0.66 19.86 7.07
CA PHE A 79 -0.80 20.02 7.17
C PHE A 79 -1.36 19.73 8.57
N GLY A 80 -0.52 19.28 9.50
CA GLY A 80 -0.97 18.96 10.86
C GLY A 80 -1.25 17.48 11.05
N VAL A 81 -1.50 17.11 12.29
CA VAL A 81 -1.68 15.72 12.68
C VAL A 81 -2.91 15.11 12.01
N ILE A 82 -2.73 13.91 11.47
CA ILE A 82 -3.83 13.18 10.83
C ILE A 82 -4.72 12.53 11.88
N GLN A 83 -6.02 12.73 11.74
CA GLN A 83 -7.00 12.00 12.54
C GLN A 83 -7.23 10.66 11.88
N ILE A 84 -7.16 9.59 12.66
CA ILE A 84 -7.40 8.25 12.13
C ILE A 84 -8.86 8.15 11.68
N ALA A 85 -9.06 7.68 10.45
CA ALA A 85 -10.40 7.51 9.91
C ALA A 85 -11.14 6.37 10.61
N GLU A 86 -12.44 6.53 10.78
CA GLU A 86 -13.26 5.44 11.28
C GLU A 86 -13.38 4.37 10.21
N GLU A 87 -13.38 3.11 10.65
CA GLU A 87 -13.65 2.01 9.74
C GLU A 87 -15.09 2.05 9.26
N PRO A 88 -15.39 1.57 8.04
CA PRO A 88 -16.75 1.46 7.58
C PRO A 88 -17.58 0.64 8.56
N LYS A 89 -18.79 1.13 8.86
CA LYS A 89 -19.68 0.44 9.81
C LYS A 89 -20.21 -0.82 9.20
N GLY A 90 -20.26 -1.86 10.01
CA GLY A 90 -20.75 -3.16 9.62
C GLY A 90 -19.72 -4.23 9.89
N LYS A 91 -20.18 -5.48 9.89
CA LYS A 91 -19.30 -6.61 10.11
C LYS A 91 -18.82 -7.13 8.78
N ILE A 92 -17.51 -7.20 8.61
CA ILE A 92 -16.92 -7.71 7.38
C ILE A 92 -16.92 -9.24 7.43
N LEU A 93 -17.52 -9.84 6.41
CA LEU A 93 -17.58 -11.28 6.25
C LEU A 93 -16.66 -11.64 5.08
N SER A 94 -15.70 -12.50 5.32
CA SER A 94 -14.78 -12.93 4.28
C SER A 94 -15.01 -14.38 3.89
#